data_4f5e9ee531e0ccbd58eed14a5c013471
#
_entry.id   4f5e9ee531e0ccbd58eed14a5c013471
#
_cell.length_a   1.000
_cell.length_b   1.000
_cell.length_c   1.000
_cell.angle_alpha   90.00
_cell.angle_beta   90.00
_cell.angle_gamma   90.00
#
_symmetry.space_group_name_H-M   'P 1'
#
loop_
_entity.id
_entity.type
_entity.pdbx_description
1 polymer ?
#
loop_
_entity_poly.entity_id
_entity_poly.type
_entity_poly.pdbx_seq_one_letter_code
_entity_poly.pdbx_strand_id
1 'polypeptide(L)'
;MKIIYNCEQGIENNIALTFGNFDGIHLGHEFAISTLKKVAQERGLPSAVLTFEPHPSTVLFGRNNFRLIDQEQKKELISSYGIDYLYIINFSRGFSEVSCDDFISEILIDKYGTKHIIVGENCTFGHKRLGDILTLEKYSETYGYSLTKLEPLIIDGKICSSSSIREYVQRGEIEIANKLLGRPYQVSGVVTKGACRGREIGFPTINIPIEDCMIKPKFGTYYAKVMFSYNNPNWLYGVVNIGMRPTFKDLKKPIIEMHIFDFDEDVYNHKVNIQLLKFIRSEKKFHSIEELTKQINYDILKVYRLKANS
;
A
#
# COMPACT_ATOMS: atom_id res chain seq x y z
N MET A 1 1.55 -19.41 -2.61
CA MET A 1 0.54 -18.62 -3.36
C MET A 1 0.87 -18.67 -4.86
N LYS A 2 -0.09 -19.06 -5.71
CA LYS A 2 0.03 -19.01 -7.18
C LYS A 2 -0.60 -17.69 -7.67
N ILE A 3 0.13 -16.91 -8.48
CA ILE A 3 -0.37 -15.65 -9.06
C ILE A 3 -0.83 -15.93 -10.48
N ILE A 4 -2.05 -15.54 -10.81
CA ILE A 4 -2.68 -15.77 -12.11
C ILE A 4 -3.23 -14.43 -12.65
N TYR A 5 -2.79 -14.09 -13.86
CA TYR A 5 -3.23 -12.86 -14.54
C TYR A 5 -4.32 -13.18 -15.57
N ASN A 6 -5.32 -12.31 -15.66
CA ASN A 6 -6.39 -12.34 -16.68
C ASN A 6 -7.12 -13.67 -16.88
N CYS A 7 -6.92 -14.60 -15.98
CA CYS A 7 -7.62 -15.87 -16.01
C CYS A 7 -7.47 -16.63 -17.34
N GLU A 8 -6.25 -16.95 -17.70
CA GLU A 8 -5.96 -17.95 -18.72
C GLU A 8 -6.14 -19.35 -18.11
N GLN A 9 -6.51 -20.32 -18.92
CA GLN A 9 -6.96 -21.68 -18.60
C GLN A 9 -6.25 -22.34 -17.39
N GLY A 10 -6.99 -23.12 -16.61
CA GLY A 10 -6.47 -23.98 -15.52
C GLY A 10 -6.80 -23.49 -14.12
N ILE A 11 -7.98 -22.91 -13.94
CA ILE A 11 -8.49 -22.49 -12.62
C ILE A 11 -9.06 -23.71 -11.93
N GLU A 12 -8.75 -23.84 -10.63
CA GLU A 12 -9.47 -24.78 -9.79
C GLU A 12 -10.91 -24.28 -9.61
N ASN A 13 -11.85 -25.16 -9.93
CA ASN A 13 -13.25 -24.97 -9.61
C ASN A 13 -13.45 -25.23 -8.11
N ASN A 14 -14.47 -24.58 -7.51
CA ASN A 14 -14.83 -24.68 -6.11
C ASN A 14 -13.83 -24.01 -5.16
N ILE A 15 -13.72 -22.68 -5.25
CA ILE A 15 -12.88 -21.86 -4.37
C ILE A 15 -13.69 -21.04 -3.37
N ALA A 16 -13.07 -20.68 -2.25
CA ALA A 16 -13.50 -19.56 -1.42
C ALA A 16 -12.75 -18.29 -1.87
N LEU A 17 -13.47 -17.19 -2.05
CA LEU A 17 -12.92 -15.98 -2.69
C LEU A 17 -13.27 -14.72 -1.90
N THR A 18 -12.33 -13.79 -1.82
CA THR A 18 -12.58 -12.37 -1.53
C THR A 18 -12.10 -11.51 -2.68
N PHE A 19 -12.78 -10.41 -2.97
CA PHE A 19 -12.39 -9.51 -4.06
C PHE A 19 -12.40 -8.05 -3.65
N GLY A 20 -11.51 -7.27 -4.26
CA GLY A 20 -11.39 -5.85 -3.99
C GLY A 20 -10.09 -5.24 -4.52
N ASN A 21 -9.91 -3.95 -4.30
CA ASN A 21 -8.70 -3.24 -4.72
C ASN A 21 -7.49 -3.58 -3.85
N PHE A 22 -7.70 -3.91 -2.61
CA PHE A 22 -6.66 -4.25 -1.63
C PHE A 22 -5.50 -3.24 -1.61
N ASP A 23 -5.83 -1.94 -1.75
CA ASP A 23 -4.81 -0.91 -1.66
C ASP A 23 -4.47 -0.63 -0.19
N GLY A 24 -3.18 -0.73 0.13
CA GLY A 24 -2.67 -0.59 1.48
C GLY A 24 -2.61 -1.88 2.28
N ILE A 25 -3.36 -2.95 1.97
CA ILE A 25 -3.47 -4.17 2.80
C ILE A 25 -3.49 -3.78 4.30
N HIS A 26 -4.51 -3.01 4.69
CA HIS A 26 -4.72 -2.55 6.06
C HIS A 26 -5.40 -3.62 6.92
N LEU A 27 -5.50 -3.41 8.22
CA LEU A 27 -6.08 -4.40 9.16
C LEU A 27 -7.49 -4.86 8.79
N GLY A 28 -8.31 -4.02 8.13
CA GLY A 28 -9.60 -4.45 7.58
C GLY A 28 -9.46 -5.44 6.41
N HIS A 29 -8.45 -5.27 5.56
CA HIS A 29 -8.13 -6.25 4.51
C HIS A 29 -7.54 -7.53 5.10
N GLU A 30 -6.66 -7.41 6.09
CA GLU A 30 -6.11 -8.54 6.83
C GLU A 30 -7.23 -9.38 7.47
N PHE A 31 -8.21 -8.73 8.10
CA PHE A 31 -9.38 -9.40 8.68
C PHE A 31 -10.15 -10.18 7.61
N ALA A 32 -10.38 -9.59 6.42
CA ALA A 32 -11.05 -10.26 5.32
C ALA A 32 -10.26 -11.48 4.79
N ILE A 33 -8.94 -11.32 4.60
CA ILE A 33 -8.06 -12.38 4.10
C ILE A 33 -7.92 -13.51 5.15
N SER A 34 -7.81 -13.19 6.42
CA SER A 34 -7.73 -14.18 7.50
C SER A 34 -9.05 -14.96 7.65
N THR A 35 -10.19 -14.27 7.54
CA THR A 35 -11.52 -14.93 7.52
C THR A 35 -11.66 -15.83 6.30
N LEU A 36 -11.23 -15.37 5.11
CA LEU A 36 -11.20 -16.20 3.91
C LEU A 36 -10.42 -17.49 4.13
N LYS A 37 -9.20 -17.39 4.66
CA LYS A 37 -8.35 -18.56 4.91
C LYS A 37 -9.02 -19.54 5.88
N LYS A 38 -9.59 -19.05 6.98
CA LYS A 38 -10.31 -19.87 7.96
C LYS A 38 -11.48 -20.59 7.32
N VAL A 39 -12.37 -19.88 6.62
CA VAL A 39 -13.55 -20.46 5.96
C VAL A 39 -13.15 -21.45 4.87
N ALA A 40 -12.12 -21.14 4.09
CA ALA A 40 -11.59 -22.06 3.07
C ALA A 40 -11.14 -23.38 3.69
N GLN A 41 -10.38 -23.34 4.78
CA GLN A 41 -9.95 -24.54 5.52
C GLN A 41 -11.11 -25.35 6.08
N GLU A 42 -12.09 -24.69 6.73
CA GLU A 42 -13.28 -25.33 7.31
C GLU A 42 -14.15 -26.04 6.26
N ARG A 43 -14.13 -25.53 5.01
CA ARG A 43 -14.94 -26.09 3.90
C ARG A 43 -14.15 -26.98 2.95
N GLY A 44 -12.85 -27.17 3.18
CA GLY A 44 -11.98 -27.91 2.27
C GLY A 44 -11.86 -27.28 0.89
N LEU A 45 -11.93 -25.93 0.81
CA LEU A 45 -11.82 -25.18 -0.44
C LEU A 45 -10.45 -24.48 -0.52
N PRO A 46 -9.85 -24.33 -1.71
CA PRO A 46 -8.75 -23.42 -1.92
C PRO A 46 -9.17 -21.97 -1.67
N SER A 47 -8.26 -21.17 -1.09
CA SER A 47 -8.45 -19.75 -0.80
C SER A 47 -7.95 -18.86 -1.93
N ALA A 48 -8.75 -17.88 -2.35
CA ALA A 48 -8.39 -16.98 -3.45
C ALA A 48 -8.67 -15.50 -3.11
N VAL A 49 -7.73 -14.66 -3.45
CA VAL A 49 -7.91 -13.19 -3.48
C VAL A 49 -7.98 -12.72 -4.92
N LEU A 50 -9.02 -11.98 -5.28
CA LEU A 50 -9.17 -11.36 -6.59
C LEU A 50 -8.96 -9.85 -6.47
N THR A 51 -8.03 -9.31 -7.27
CA THR A 51 -7.72 -7.88 -7.30
C THR A 51 -7.54 -7.38 -8.73
N PHE A 52 -7.35 -6.09 -8.86
CA PHE A 52 -7.32 -5.40 -10.15
C PHE A 52 -6.01 -4.67 -10.38
N GLU A 53 -5.51 -4.70 -11.61
CA GLU A 53 -4.35 -3.95 -12.07
C GLU A 53 -4.53 -3.52 -13.53
N PRO A 54 -4.35 -2.22 -13.89
CA PRO A 54 -4.13 -1.09 -12.98
C PRO A 54 -5.31 -0.84 -12.03
N HIS A 55 -5.08 -0.02 -11.00
CA HIS A 55 -6.15 0.30 -10.04
C HIS A 55 -7.32 0.99 -10.74
N PRO A 56 -8.59 0.60 -10.48
CA PRO A 56 -9.77 1.14 -11.16
C PRO A 56 -9.82 2.67 -11.22
N SER A 57 -9.46 3.36 -10.13
CA SER A 57 -9.45 4.83 -10.10
C SER A 57 -8.45 5.47 -11.07
N THR A 58 -7.37 4.79 -11.42
CA THR A 58 -6.41 5.26 -12.43
C THR A 58 -7.04 5.22 -13.81
N VAL A 59 -7.71 4.12 -14.15
CA VAL A 59 -8.32 3.92 -15.48
C VAL A 59 -9.54 4.81 -15.69
N LEU A 60 -10.41 4.89 -14.66
CA LEU A 60 -11.69 5.60 -14.79
C LEU A 60 -11.55 7.12 -14.67
N PHE A 61 -10.66 7.59 -13.80
CA PHE A 61 -10.57 9.00 -13.43
C PHE A 61 -9.20 9.62 -13.70
N GLY A 62 -8.26 8.88 -14.28
CA GLY A 62 -6.89 9.34 -14.49
C GLY A 62 -6.17 9.68 -13.18
N ARG A 63 -6.64 9.12 -12.05
CA ARG A 63 -6.07 9.44 -10.74
C ARG A 63 -4.67 8.88 -10.62
N ASN A 64 -3.72 9.78 -10.40
CA ASN A 64 -2.36 9.49 -9.96
C ASN A 64 -2.19 9.98 -8.52
N ASN A 65 -1.09 9.63 -7.88
CA ASN A 65 -0.74 10.10 -6.53
C ASN A 65 -1.72 9.68 -5.42
N PHE A 66 -2.18 8.44 -5.44
CA PHE A 66 -3.13 7.99 -4.42
C PHE A 66 -2.89 6.58 -3.90
N ARG A 67 -2.09 5.73 -4.57
CA ARG A 67 -1.82 4.36 -4.12
C ARG A 67 -1.05 4.37 -2.80
N LEU A 68 -1.48 3.52 -1.87
CA LEU A 68 -0.82 3.34 -0.57
C LEU A 68 0.37 2.39 -0.66
N ILE A 69 0.32 1.42 -1.57
CA ILE A 69 1.36 0.42 -1.81
C ILE A 69 1.58 0.19 -3.29
N ASP A 70 2.79 -0.20 -3.66
CA ASP A 70 3.10 -0.68 -5.01
C ASP A 70 2.61 -2.12 -5.21
N GLN A 71 2.73 -2.63 -6.45
CA GLN A 71 2.25 -3.97 -6.80
C GLN A 71 3.06 -5.09 -6.18
N GLU A 72 4.37 -4.92 -6.07
CA GLU A 72 5.24 -5.94 -5.48
C GLU A 72 4.94 -6.09 -4.00
N GLN A 73 4.86 -4.98 -3.28
CA GLN A 73 4.48 -4.97 -1.87
C GLN A 73 3.08 -5.57 -1.64
N LYS A 74 2.11 -5.30 -2.54
CA LYS A 74 0.78 -5.92 -2.46
C LYS A 74 0.86 -7.44 -2.55
N LYS A 75 1.60 -7.96 -3.53
CA LYS A 75 1.77 -9.42 -3.74
C LYS A 75 2.48 -10.08 -2.56
N GLU A 76 3.54 -9.46 -2.06
CA GLU A 76 4.29 -9.93 -0.89
C GLU A 76 3.40 -10.02 0.34
N LEU A 77 2.64 -8.95 0.64
CA LEU A 77 1.73 -8.91 1.78
C LEU A 77 0.61 -9.96 1.67
N ILE A 78 -0.04 -10.10 0.52
CA ILE A 78 -1.07 -11.13 0.33
C ILE A 78 -0.46 -12.52 0.46
N SER A 79 0.76 -12.73 -0.07
CA SER A 79 1.46 -14.00 0.03
C SER A 79 1.77 -14.40 1.48
N SER A 80 2.10 -13.44 2.33
CA SER A 80 2.43 -13.69 3.74
C SER A 80 1.27 -14.26 4.54
N TYR A 81 0.02 -14.08 4.10
CA TYR A 81 -1.16 -14.69 4.73
C TYR A 81 -1.36 -16.16 4.35
N GLY A 82 -0.54 -16.71 3.43
CA GLY A 82 -0.62 -18.12 3.02
C GLY A 82 -1.89 -18.44 2.25
N ILE A 83 -2.35 -17.54 1.39
CA ILE A 83 -3.45 -17.72 0.44
C ILE A 83 -2.96 -18.60 -0.72
N ASP A 84 -3.84 -19.46 -1.27
CA ASP A 84 -3.47 -20.38 -2.34
C ASP A 84 -3.34 -19.67 -3.67
N TYR A 85 -4.30 -18.78 -4.02
CA TYR A 85 -4.37 -18.09 -5.31
C TYR A 85 -4.52 -16.58 -5.16
N LEU A 86 -3.78 -15.84 -5.98
CA LEU A 86 -3.97 -14.41 -6.22
C LEU A 86 -4.35 -14.20 -7.69
N TYR A 87 -5.59 -13.87 -7.94
CA TYR A 87 -6.08 -13.50 -9.27
C TYR A 87 -5.96 -11.99 -9.48
N ILE A 88 -5.31 -11.60 -10.57
CA ILE A 88 -5.15 -10.19 -10.95
C ILE A 88 -5.83 -9.96 -12.29
N ILE A 89 -6.95 -9.26 -12.28
CA ILE A 89 -7.65 -8.88 -13.50
C ILE A 89 -7.06 -7.58 -14.05
N ASN A 90 -6.77 -7.56 -15.36
CA ASN A 90 -6.43 -6.34 -16.06
C ASN A 90 -7.66 -5.43 -16.14
N PHE A 91 -7.69 -4.41 -15.29
CA PHE A 91 -8.80 -3.46 -15.26
C PHE A 91 -8.67 -2.46 -16.40
N SER A 92 -9.49 -2.64 -17.43
CA SER A 92 -9.59 -1.77 -18.59
C SER A 92 -10.91 -0.96 -18.57
N ARG A 93 -11.05 0.00 -19.47
CA ARG A 93 -12.34 0.69 -19.68
C ARG A 93 -13.43 -0.31 -20.07
N GLY A 94 -13.13 -1.27 -20.98
CA GLY A 94 -14.09 -2.32 -21.35
C GLY A 94 -14.50 -3.16 -20.14
N PHE A 95 -13.55 -3.55 -19.26
CA PHE A 95 -13.89 -4.27 -18.05
C PHE A 95 -14.77 -3.46 -17.08
N SER A 96 -14.62 -2.14 -17.06
CA SER A 96 -15.46 -1.26 -16.22
C SER A 96 -16.94 -1.19 -16.65
N GLU A 97 -17.27 -1.68 -17.84
CA GLU A 97 -18.63 -1.74 -18.39
C GLU A 97 -19.32 -3.08 -18.07
N VAL A 98 -18.61 -4.05 -17.49
CA VAL A 98 -19.19 -5.34 -17.05
C VAL A 98 -20.26 -5.05 -16.00
N SER A 99 -21.46 -5.54 -16.22
CA SER A 99 -22.58 -5.38 -15.29
C SER A 99 -22.32 -6.10 -13.98
N CYS A 100 -23.07 -5.80 -12.93
CA CYS A 100 -22.96 -6.55 -11.67
C CYS A 100 -23.40 -8.01 -11.84
N ASP A 101 -24.39 -8.25 -12.71
CA ASP A 101 -24.90 -9.59 -12.99
C ASP A 101 -23.84 -10.44 -13.74
N ASP A 102 -23.24 -9.90 -14.81
CA ASP A 102 -22.18 -10.58 -15.56
C ASP A 102 -20.91 -10.77 -14.70
N PHE A 103 -20.59 -9.81 -13.81
CA PHE A 103 -19.48 -9.97 -12.88
C PHE A 103 -19.70 -11.18 -11.94
N ILE A 104 -20.93 -11.40 -11.47
CA ILE A 104 -21.25 -12.56 -10.65
C ILE A 104 -21.25 -13.82 -11.51
N SER A 105 -22.07 -13.89 -12.57
CA SER A 105 -22.26 -15.11 -13.35
C SER A 105 -21.01 -15.54 -14.11
N GLU A 106 -20.50 -14.67 -14.97
CA GLU A 106 -19.40 -15.03 -15.87
C GLU A 106 -18.03 -15.04 -15.17
N ILE A 107 -17.81 -14.10 -14.20
CA ILE A 107 -16.51 -13.97 -13.59
C ILE A 107 -16.42 -14.79 -12.30
N LEU A 108 -17.27 -14.52 -11.30
CA LEU A 108 -17.14 -15.20 -10.02
C LEU A 108 -17.53 -16.68 -10.12
N ILE A 109 -18.55 -17.03 -10.89
CA ILE A 109 -19.07 -18.39 -10.98
C ILE A 109 -18.46 -19.17 -12.11
N ASP A 110 -18.69 -18.78 -13.37
CA ASP A 110 -18.28 -19.60 -14.52
C ASP A 110 -16.76 -19.66 -14.65
N LYS A 111 -16.09 -18.54 -14.42
CA LYS A 111 -14.66 -18.41 -14.61
C LYS A 111 -13.85 -18.91 -13.40
N TYR A 112 -14.26 -18.54 -12.18
CA TYR A 112 -13.52 -18.86 -10.95
C TYR A 112 -14.15 -19.98 -10.12
N GLY A 113 -15.32 -20.48 -10.48
CA GLY A 113 -15.99 -21.60 -9.75
C GLY A 113 -16.21 -21.27 -8.28
N THR A 114 -16.56 -20.05 -7.95
CA THR A 114 -16.67 -19.58 -6.56
C THR A 114 -17.81 -20.26 -5.82
N LYS A 115 -17.52 -20.89 -4.67
CA LYS A 115 -18.49 -21.55 -3.79
C LYS A 115 -18.73 -20.77 -2.49
N HIS A 116 -17.81 -19.92 -2.11
CA HIS A 116 -17.97 -19.04 -0.96
C HIS A 116 -17.35 -17.69 -1.21
N ILE A 117 -18.08 -16.62 -0.91
CA ILE A 117 -17.62 -15.23 -1.09
C ILE A 117 -17.50 -14.57 0.28
N ILE A 118 -16.39 -13.88 0.52
CA ILE A 118 -16.16 -13.06 1.71
C ILE A 118 -16.01 -11.60 1.26
N VAL A 119 -16.85 -10.70 1.75
CA VAL A 119 -16.76 -9.27 1.42
C VAL A 119 -17.15 -8.39 2.60
N GLY A 120 -16.62 -7.16 2.64
CA GLY A 120 -17.09 -6.15 3.58
C GLY A 120 -18.50 -5.65 3.23
N GLU A 121 -19.27 -5.22 4.21
CA GLU A 121 -20.64 -4.67 4.01
C GLU A 121 -20.70 -3.50 3.02
N ASN A 122 -19.62 -2.72 2.91
CA ASN A 122 -19.52 -1.60 1.98
C ASN A 122 -19.00 -2.00 0.59
N CYS A 123 -19.00 -3.31 0.27
CA CYS A 123 -18.55 -3.81 -1.03
C CYS A 123 -19.42 -3.26 -2.14
N THR A 124 -18.77 -2.77 -3.20
CA THR A 124 -19.47 -2.38 -4.43
C THR A 124 -18.68 -2.82 -5.65
N PHE A 125 -19.37 -3.28 -6.71
CA PHE A 125 -18.76 -3.85 -7.91
C PHE A 125 -19.63 -3.63 -9.15
N GLY A 126 -19.12 -4.09 -10.30
CA GLY A 126 -19.80 -3.96 -11.59
C GLY A 126 -19.85 -2.51 -12.12
N HIS A 127 -20.48 -2.35 -13.28
CA HIS A 127 -20.59 -1.06 -13.96
C HIS A 127 -21.22 0.00 -13.04
N LYS A 128 -20.59 1.17 -12.97
CA LYS A 128 -21.01 2.30 -12.11
C LYS A 128 -21.18 1.94 -10.62
N ARG A 129 -20.61 0.81 -10.17
CA ARG A 129 -20.73 0.33 -8.79
C ARG A 129 -22.19 0.02 -8.40
N LEU A 130 -22.99 -0.49 -9.31
CA LEU A 130 -24.40 -0.80 -9.09
C LEU A 130 -24.59 -2.12 -8.32
N GLY A 131 -23.61 -3.02 -8.32
CA GLY A 131 -23.58 -4.21 -7.50
C GLY A 131 -23.14 -3.89 -6.08
N ASP A 132 -23.81 -4.49 -5.12
CA ASP A 132 -23.57 -4.37 -3.68
C ASP A 132 -23.74 -5.72 -2.97
N ILE A 133 -23.76 -5.72 -1.66
CA ILE A 133 -23.95 -6.93 -0.85
C ILE A 133 -25.33 -7.55 -1.03
N LEU A 134 -26.38 -6.74 -1.24
CA LEU A 134 -27.75 -7.22 -1.47
C LEU A 134 -27.84 -7.92 -2.83
N THR A 135 -27.12 -7.41 -3.81
CA THR A 135 -26.98 -8.06 -5.13
C THR A 135 -26.33 -9.43 -5.00
N LEU A 136 -25.25 -9.55 -4.23
CA LEU A 136 -24.62 -10.85 -3.96
C LEU A 136 -25.56 -11.81 -3.23
N GLU A 137 -26.33 -11.33 -2.26
CA GLU A 137 -27.32 -12.16 -1.54
C GLU A 137 -28.42 -12.67 -2.47
N LYS A 138 -28.98 -11.80 -3.28
CA LYS A 138 -30.03 -12.14 -4.25
C LYS A 138 -29.61 -13.30 -5.17
N TYR A 139 -28.36 -13.30 -5.62
CA TYR A 139 -27.88 -14.32 -6.56
C TYR A 139 -27.27 -15.55 -5.89
N SER A 140 -27.12 -15.56 -4.56
CA SER A 140 -26.49 -16.68 -3.84
C SER A 140 -27.22 -18.01 -4.01
N GLU A 141 -28.56 -18.00 -3.95
CA GLU A 141 -29.37 -19.19 -4.19
C GLU A 141 -29.34 -19.65 -5.65
N THR A 142 -29.43 -18.70 -6.59
CA THR A 142 -29.44 -18.98 -8.03
C THR A 142 -28.14 -19.68 -8.48
N TYR A 143 -26.99 -19.21 -8.00
CA TYR A 143 -25.68 -19.73 -8.42
C TYR A 143 -25.05 -20.70 -7.43
N GLY A 144 -25.72 -20.99 -6.30
CA GLY A 144 -25.28 -22.00 -5.34
C GLY A 144 -23.97 -21.67 -4.61
N TYR A 145 -23.72 -20.39 -4.30
CA TYR A 145 -22.61 -19.96 -3.44
C TYR A 145 -23.14 -19.46 -2.10
N SER A 146 -22.29 -19.48 -1.09
CA SER A 146 -22.58 -18.90 0.22
C SER A 146 -21.78 -17.60 0.42
N LEU A 147 -22.26 -16.73 1.33
CA LEU A 147 -21.71 -15.41 1.57
C LEU A 147 -21.36 -15.21 3.05
N THR A 148 -20.18 -14.63 3.31
CA THR A 148 -19.82 -14.07 4.63
C THR A 148 -19.65 -12.57 4.49
N LYS A 149 -20.42 -11.82 5.28
CA LYS A 149 -20.34 -10.36 5.37
C LYS A 149 -19.46 -9.96 6.54
N LEU A 150 -18.61 -8.99 6.32
CA LEU A 150 -17.71 -8.47 7.35
C LEU A 150 -18.07 -7.02 7.67
N GLU A 151 -18.30 -6.76 8.94
CA GLU A 151 -18.47 -5.39 9.42
C GLU A 151 -17.17 -4.57 9.26
N PRO A 152 -17.29 -3.25 9.10
CA PRO A 152 -16.13 -2.37 9.04
C PRO A 152 -15.30 -2.46 10.33
N LEU A 153 -14.00 -2.71 10.20
CA LEU A 153 -13.10 -2.73 11.35
C LEU A 153 -12.88 -1.31 11.87
N ILE A 154 -13.11 -1.11 13.17
CA ILE A 154 -12.89 0.16 13.87
C ILE A 154 -11.73 0.00 14.85
N ILE A 155 -10.75 0.90 14.78
CA ILE A 155 -9.56 0.92 15.65
C ILE A 155 -9.47 2.32 16.28
N ASP A 156 -9.44 2.40 17.59
CA ASP A 156 -9.43 3.67 18.36
C ASP A 156 -10.52 4.66 17.86
N GLY A 157 -11.73 4.16 17.58
CA GLY A 157 -12.87 4.95 17.07
C GLY A 157 -12.73 5.41 15.62
N LYS A 158 -11.75 4.90 14.85
CA LYS A 158 -11.51 5.24 13.44
C LYS A 158 -11.81 4.06 12.54
N ILE A 159 -12.55 4.31 11.45
CA ILE A 159 -12.82 3.29 10.44
C ILE A 159 -11.52 2.94 9.70
N CYS A 160 -11.17 1.65 9.70
CA CYS A 160 -10.02 1.13 8.98
C CYS A 160 -10.34 0.99 7.48
N SER A 161 -9.96 1.98 6.68
CA SER A 161 -10.17 1.98 5.23
C SER A 161 -8.99 2.61 4.48
N SER A 162 -8.80 2.23 3.21
CA SER A 162 -7.77 2.86 2.37
C SER A 162 -7.96 4.37 2.24
N SER A 163 -9.21 4.87 2.27
CA SER A 163 -9.50 6.30 2.16
C SER A 163 -9.08 7.06 3.41
N SER A 164 -9.41 6.58 4.60
CA SER A 164 -8.99 7.21 5.86
C SER A 164 -7.46 7.17 6.02
N ILE A 165 -6.82 6.05 5.66
CA ILE A 165 -5.37 5.94 5.73
C ILE A 165 -4.68 6.94 4.79
N ARG A 166 -5.18 7.12 3.56
CA ARG A 166 -4.64 8.14 2.64
C ARG A 166 -4.71 9.55 3.25
N GLU A 167 -5.81 9.88 3.88
CA GLU A 167 -5.99 11.17 4.53
C GLU A 167 -4.97 11.38 5.66
N TYR A 168 -4.75 10.38 6.53
CA TYR A 168 -3.75 10.45 7.59
C TYR A 168 -2.33 10.58 7.05
N VAL A 169 -1.96 9.83 6.00
CA VAL A 169 -0.65 9.95 5.33
C VAL A 169 -0.45 11.36 4.77
N GLN A 170 -1.46 11.92 4.11
CA GLN A 170 -1.40 13.27 3.53
C GLN A 170 -1.37 14.38 4.58
N ARG A 171 -1.94 14.16 5.76
CA ARG A 171 -1.88 15.09 6.90
C ARG A 171 -0.61 14.96 7.73
N GLY A 172 0.21 13.90 7.50
CA GLY A 172 1.38 13.60 8.29
C GLY A 172 1.07 12.93 9.63
N GLU A 173 -0.16 12.47 9.82
CA GLU A 173 -0.60 11.71 11.00
C GLU A 173 -0.19 10.23 10.84
N ILE A 174 1.12 10.03 10.65
CA ILE A 174 1.68 8.74 10.22
C ILE A 174 1.51 7.65 11.29
N GLU A 175 1.53 8.01 12.56
CA GLU A 175 1.33 7.06 13.67
C GLU A 175 -0.10 6.48 13.65
N ILE A 176 -1.10 7.28 13.26
CA ILE A 176 -2.48 6.80 13.08
C ILE A 176 -2.58 5.92 11.83
N ALA A 177 -1.98 6.36 10.73
CA ALA A 177 -1.95 5.55 9.51
C ALA A 177 -1.31 4.18 9.77
N ASN A 178 -0.19 4.14 10.50
CA ASN A 178 0.52 2.91 10.87
C ASN A 178 -0.33 1.98 11.73
N LYS A 179 -1.09 2.52 12.69
CA LYS A 179 -2.03 1.73 13.50
C LYS A 179 -3.11 1.07 12.63
N LEU A 180 -3.71 1.81 11.70
CA LEU A 180 -4.74 1.29 10.81
C LEU A 180 -4.18 0.30 9.76
N LEU A 181 -2.93 0.49 9.33
CA LEU A 181 -2.21 -0.43 8.46
C LEU A 181 -1.77 -1.72 9.19
N GLY A 182 -1.65 -1.70 10.52
CA GLY A 182 -1.04 -2.78 11.32
C GLY A 182 0.49 -2.87 11.15
N ARG A 183 1.09 -1.93 10.42
CA ARG A 183 2.53 -1.84 10.15
C ARG A 183 2.93 -0.43 9.77
N PRO A 184 4.23 -0.07 9.82
CA PRO A 184 4.69 1.22 9.34
C PRO A 184 4.38 1.41 7.84
N TYR A 185 3.91 2.61 7.49
CA TYR A 185 3.72 3.02 6.11
C TYR A 185 5.06 3.00 5.37
N GLN A 186 5.12 2.29 4.25
CA GLN A 186 6.35 2.03 3.51
C GLN A 186 6.33 2.67 2.13
N VAL A 187 7.45 3.29 1.77
CA VAL A 187 7.75 3.72 0.41
C VAL A 187 8.96 2.94 -0.08
N SER A 188 8.82 2.30 -1.23
CA SER A 188 9.91 1.57 -1.90
C SER A 188 10.43 2.38 -3.09
N GLY A 189 11.69 2.20 -3.43
CA GLY A 189 12.28 2.84 -4.59
C GLY A 189 13.76 2.50 -4.80
N VAL A 190 14.35 3.07 -5.82
CA VAL A 190 15.77 2.89 -6.13
C VAL A 190 16.54 4.15 -5.72
N VAL A 191 17.67 3.97 -5.06
CA VAL A 191 18.54 5.07 -4.66
C VAL A 191 19.14 5.75 -5.88
N THR A 192 18.92 7.06 -6.02
CA THR A 192 19.40 7.88 -7.13
C THR A 192 20.44 8.90 -6.67
N LYS A 193 21.28 9.35 -7.61
CA LYS A 193 22.24 10.42 -7.32
C LYS A 193 21.50 11.73 -7.01
N GLY A 194 21.84 12.33 -5.87
CA GLY A 194 21.37 13.63 -5.43
C GLY A 194 22.32 14.77 -5.82
N ALA A 195 22.05 15.97 -5.31
CA ALA A 195 22.95 17.13 -5.46
C ALA A 195 24.16 17.08 -4.51
N CYS A 196 24.28 16.05 -3.68
CA CYS A 196 25.36 15.81 -2.70
C CYS A 196 25.57 16.92 -1.65
N ARG A 197 24.67 17.91 -1.57
CA ARG A 197 24.77 19.04 -0.60
C ARG A 197 24.82 18.60 0.85
N GLY A 198 24.11 17.53 1.19
CA GLY A 198 24.13 16.96 2.55
C GLY A 198 25.53 16.49 2.96
N ARG A 199 26.29 15.89 2.01
CA ARG A 199 27.66 15.44 2.25
C ARG A 199 28.61 16.62 2.56
N GLU A 200 28.44 17.76 1.89
CA GLU A 200 29.25 18.97 2.10
C GLU A 200 29.08 19.57 3.49
N ILE A 201 27.90 19.39 4.11
CA ILE A 201 27.58 19.89 5.44
C ILE A 201 27.62 18.82 6.54
N GLY A 202 28.16 17.62 6.22
CA GLY A 202 28.35 16.53 7.19
C GLY A 202 27.15 15.58 7.40
N PHE A 203 26.08 15.70 6.60
CA PHE A 203 24.90 14.84 6.67
C PHE A 203 24.63 14.16 5.31
N PRO A 204 25.42 13.13 4.92
CA PRO A 204 25.17 12.42 3.67
C PRO A 204 23.76 11.83 3.65
N THR A 205 23.08 11.93 2.49
CA THR A 205 21.72 11.43 2.30
C THR A 205 21.62 10.53 1.08
N ILE A 206 20.80 9.50 1.17
CA ILE A 206 20.29 8.77 0.02
C ILE A 206 19.05 9.49 -0.53
N ASN A 207 18.85 9.42 -1.84
CA ASN A 207 17.76 10.10 -2.53
C ASN A 207 16.87 9.08 -3.24
N ILE A 208 15.58 9.09 -2.97
CA ILE A 208 14.63 8.16 -3.56
C ILE A 208 13.43 8.97 -4.13
N PRO A 209 13.22 8.95 -5.46
CA PRO A 209 12.03 9.55 -6.05
C PRO A 209 10.77 8.78 -5.64
N ILE A 210 9.69 9.50 -5.33
CA ILE A 210 8.38 8.88 -5.09
C ILE A 210 7.71 8.68 -6.45
N GLU A 211 7.28 7.45 -6.74
CA GLU A 211 6.57 7.14 -7.97
C GLU A 211 5.29 7.97 -8.13
N ASP A 212 4.96 8.34 -9.36
CA ASP A 212 3.83 9.25 -9.67
C ASP A 212 2.48 8.65 -9.24
N CYS A 213 2.32 7.32 -9.22
CA CYS A 213 1.10 6.66 -8.79
C CYS A 213 0.94 6.58 -7.26
N MET A 214 2.05 6.71 -6.51
CA MET A 214 2.04 6.60 -5.05
C MET A 214 1.56 7.88 -4.38
N ILE A 215 0.80 7.73 -3.29
CA ILE A 215 0.40 8.85 -2.46
C ILE A 215 1.63 9.56 -1.90
N LYS A 216 1.54 10.89 -1.85
CA LYS A 216 2.61 11.71 -1.31
C LYS A 216 2.31 12.01 0.15
N PRO A 217 3.15 11.54 1.09
CA PRO A 217 3.04 11.93 2.48
C PRO A 217 3.17 13.46 2.61
N LYS A 218 2.65 14.01 3.70
CA LYS A 218 2.86 15.43 4.03
C LYS A 218 4.33 15.79 3.94
N PHE A 219 4.66 16.89 3.28
CA PHE A 219 6.05 17.33 3.19
C PHE A 219 6.58 17.77 4.56
N GLY A 220 7.81 17.34 4.83
CA GLY A 220 8.45 17.59 6.11
C GLY A 220 9.43 16.52 6.52
N THR A 221 9.83 16.55 7.78
CA THR A 221 10.83 15.68 8.37
C THR A 221 10.16 14.55 9.15
N TYR A 222 10.68 13.33 9.00
CA TYR A 222 10.18 12.11 9.66
C TYR A 222 11.30 11.35 10.36
N TYR A 223 10.96 10.69 11.44
CA TYR A 223 11.70 9.54 11.94
C TYR A 223 11.32 8.33 11.07
N ALA A 224 12.32 7.64 10.57
CA ALA A 224 12.14 6.51 9.68
C ALA A 224 13.19 5.43 9.87
N LYS A 225 12.94 4.27 9.27
CA LYS A 225 13.93 3.21 9.12
C LYS A 225 13.97 2.75 7.66
N VAL A 226 15.13 2.26 7.23
CA VAL A 226 15.38 1.79 5.87
C VAL A 226 15.98 0.41 5.88
N MET A 227 15.63 -0.39 4.88
CA MET A 227 16.19 -1.70 4.62
C MET A 227 16.59 -1.79 3.15
N PHE A 228 17.79 -2.30 2.88
CA PHE A 228 18.31 -2.54 1.54
C PHE A 228 18.01 -3.98 1.09
N SER A 229 17.65 -4.16 -0.18
CA SER A 229 17.27 -5.48 -0.71
C SER A 229 18.45 -6.42 -0.99
N TYR A 230 19.69 -5.91 -0.95
CA TYR A 230 20.89 -6.67 -1.37
C TYR A 230 21.72 -7.23 -0.20
N ASN A 231 21.51 -6.76 1.00
CA ASN A 231 22.29 -7.18 2.18
C ASN A 231 21.38 -7.78 3.26
N ASN A 232 22.00 -8.40 4.28
CA ASN A 232 21.29 -8.96 5.43
C ASN A 232 20.17 -7.99 5.87
N PRO A 233 18.90 -8.40 6.01
CA PRO A 233 17.73 -7.51 6.16
C PRO A 233 17.69 -6.83 7.54
N ASN A 234 18.71 -6.02 7.83
CA ASN A 234 18.75 -5.20 9.04
C ASN A 234 18.13 -3.83 8.75
N TRP A 235 17.24 -3.41 9.62
CA TRP A 235 16.68 -2.07 9.60
C TRP A 235 17.68 -1.06 10.16
N LEU A 236 18.07 -0.08 9.34
CA LEU A 236 18.84 1.08 9.76
C LEU A 236 17.90 2.26 10.00
N TYR A 237 18.20 3.05 11.01
CA TYR A 237 17.36 4.19 11.39
C TYR A 237 17.93 5.52 10.88
N GLY A 238 17.07 6.51 10.72
CA GLY A 238 17.51 7.81 10.25
C GLY A 238 16.42 8.88 10.26
N VAL A 239 16.79 10.02 9.73
CA VAL A 239 15.91 11.16 9.51
C VAL A 239 15.62 11.27 8.02
N VAL A 240 14.34 11.33 7.68
CA VAL A 240 13.85 11.52 6.30
C VAL A 240 13.32 12.94 6.15
N ASN A 241 13.67 13.59 5.07
CA ASN A 241 12.98 14.78 4.57
C ASN A 241 12.22 14.40 3.30
N ILE A 242 10.91 14.68 3.26
CA ILE A 242 10.07 14.54 2.07
C ILE A 242 9.73 15.94 1.59
N GLY A 243 10.07 16.26 0.36
CA GLY A 243 9.84 17.59 -0.20
C GLY A 243 9.89 17.61 -1.72
N MET A 244 9.69 18.80 -2.29
CA MET A 244 9.77 19.02 -3.73
C MET A 244 11.20 19.42 -4.13
N ARG A 245 11.81 18.64 -5.02
CA ARG A 245 13.10 19.03 -5.57
C ARG A 245 12.92 19.81 -6.87
N PRO A 246 13.52 21.00 -7.01
CA PRO A 246 13.64 21.66 -8.30
C PRO A 246 14.57 20.83 -9.19
N THR A 247 14.07 20.30 -10.29
CA THR A 247 14.91 19.69 -11.33
C THR A 247 15.23 20.71 -12.40
N PHE A 248 16.36 20.55 -13.11
CA PHE A 248 16.79 21.44 -14.21
C PHE A 248 15.83 21.48 -15.42
N LYS A 249 14.74 20.68 -15.41
CA LYS A 249 13.75 20.57 -16.50
C LYS A 249 12.32 20.90 -16.02
N ASP A 250 12.13 21.90 -15.19
CA ASP A 250 10.81 22.42 -14.70
C ASP A 250 9.84 21.38 -14.09
N LEU A 251 10.18 20.11 -14.02
CA LEU A 251 9.39 19.07 -13.40
C LEU A 251 9.77 18.91 -11.93
N LYS A 252 9.04 19.62 -11.07
CA LYS A 252 9.14 19.44 -9.61
C LYS A 252 8.58 18.05 -9.24
N LYS A 253 9.46 17.10 -8.91
CA LYS A 253 9.04 15.78 -8.40
C LYS A 253 9.29 15.68 -6.89
N PRO A 254 8.37 15.06 -6.14
CA PRO A 254 8.60 14.79 -4.73
C PRO A 254 9.70 13.75 -4.57
N ILE A 255 10.58 14.00 -3.62
CA ILE A 255 11.71 13.14 -3.32
C ILE A 255 11.80 12.87 -1.82
N ILE A 256 12.28 11.70 -1.48
CA ILE A 256 12.70 11.31 -0.14
C ILE A 256 14.22 11.49 -0.08
N GLU A 257 14.69 12.32 0.85
CA GLU A 257 16.10 12.45 1.22
C GLU A 257 16.26 11.88 2.62
N MET A 258 17.01 10.80 2.78
CA MET A 258 17.21 10.15 4.07
C MET A 258 18.67 10.19 4.50
N HIS A 259 18.93 10.78 5.66
CA HIS A 259 20.18 10.63 6.40
C HIS A 259 20.08 9.41 7.29
N ILE A 260 20.90 8.39 7.02
CA ILE A 260 20.95 7.13 7.78
C ILE A 260 22.02 7.26 8.85
N PHE A 261 21.71 6.87 10.08
CA PHE A 261 22.63 6.93 11.20
C PHE A 261 23.69 5.85 11.09
N ASP A 262 24.92 6.22 11.40
CA ASP A 262 26.06 5.30 11.47
C ASP A 262 26.28 4.49 10.16
N PHE A 263 26.06 5.15 9.00
CA PHE A 263 26.10 4.50 7.69
C PHE A 263 26.92 5.31 6.69
N ASP A 264 27.89 4.64 6.03
CA ASP A 264 28.82 5.26 5.06
C ASP A 264 29.11 4.34 3.85
N GLU A 265 28.09 3.62 3.37
CA GLU A 265 28.22 2.75 2.21
C GLU A 265 27.72 3.45 0.93
N ASP A 266 28.30 3.10 -0.23
CA ASP A 266 27.75 3.49 -1.53
C ASP A 266 26.62 2.54 -1.91
N VAL A 267 25.40 3.09 -2.01
CA VAL A 267 24.17 2.34 -2.23
C VAL A 267 23.37 2.83 -3.44
N TYR A 268 24.03 3.53 -4.35
CA TYR A 268 23.37 3.96 -5.60
C TYR A 268 22.88 2.76 -6.41
N ASN A 269 21.72 2.93 -7.05
CA ASN A 269 21.02 1.93 -7.86
C ASN A 269 20.50 0.71 -7.07
N HIS A 270 20.65 0.67 -5.76
CA HIS A 270 20.02 -0.37 -4.94
C HIS A 270 18.58 -0.03 -4.60
N LYS A 271 17.73 -1.06 -4.61
CA LYS A 271 16.34 -0.97 -4.16
C LYS A 271 16.30 -0.92 -2.64
N VAL A 272 15.48 -0.03 -2.11
CA VAL A 272 15.30 0.18 -0.67
C VAL A 272 13.82 0.27 -0.32
N ASN A 273 13.52 -0.13 0.92
CA ASN A 273 12.24 0.04 1.57
C ASN A 273 12.41 1.02 2.74
N ILE A 274 11.71 2.15 2.72
CA ILE A 274 11.71 3.15 3.78
C ILE A 274 10.38 3.09 4.51
N GLN A 275 10.41 2.88 5.82
CA GLN A 275 9.25 2.87 6.69
C GLN A 275 9.20 4.14 7.52
N LEU A 276 8.11 4.93 7.36
CA LEU A 276 7.87 6.14 8.13
C LEU A 276 7.28 5.79 9.49
N LEU A 277 7.93 6.19 10.55
CA LEU A 277 7.56 5.85 11.93
C LEU A 277 6.82 6.99 12.62
N LYS A 278 7.31 8.23 12.45
CA LYS A 278 6.74 9.40 13.12
C LYS A 278 7.01 10.69 12.33
N PHE A 279 6.01 11.57 12.26
CA PHE A 279 6.18 12.92 11.73
C PHE A 279 6.87 13.82 12.77
N ILE A 280 7.94 14.51 12.39
CA ILE A 280 8.73 15.35 13.28
C ILE A 280 8.34 16.82 13.17
N ARG A 281 8.30 17.35 11.95
CA ARG A 281 7.94 18.74 11.62
C ARG A 281 7.64 18.95 10.14
N SER A 282 6.95 20.02 9.82
CA SER A 282 6.77 20.49 8.43
C SER A 282 8.07 21.04 7.83
N GLU A 283 8.10 21.18 6.51
CA GLU A 283 9.21 21.85 5.81
C GLU A 283 9.44 23.27 6.36
N LYS A 284 10.71 23.66 6.40
CA LYS A 284 11.13 25.00 6.81
C LYS A 284 12.14 25.53 5.80
N LYS A 285 12.05 26.82 5.46
CA LYS A 285 13.08 27.51 4.69
C LYS A 285 14.15 28.02 5.65
N PHE A 286 15.40 27.93 5.25
CA PHE A 286 16.56 28.39 6.02
C PHE A 286 17.26 29.51 5.26
N HIS A 287 17.71 30.48 6.00
CA HIS A 287 18.41 31.66 5.43
C HIS A 287 19.93 31.48 5.37
N SER A 288 20.47 30.50 6.10
CA SER A 288 21.89 30.15 6.07
C SER A 288 22.13 28.66 6.23
N ILE A 289 23.36 28.19 5.86
CA ILE A 289 23.79 26.82 6.05
C ILE A 289 23.88 26.48 7.54
N GLU A 290 24.30 27.43 8.37
CA GLU A 290 24.40 27.27 9.81
C GLU A 290 23.02 27.04 10.45
N GLU A 291 21.99 27.77 10.02
CA GLU A 291 20.61 27.55 10.47
C GLU A 291 20.11 26.14 10.09
N LEU A 292 20.36 25.74 8.85
CA LEU A 292 20.01 24.39 8.36
C LEU A 292 20.73 23.31 9.17
N THR A 293 22.02 23.44 9.38
CA THR A 293 22.85 22.48 10.14
C THR A 293 22.38 22.36 11.58
N LYS A 294 22.07 23.46 12.26
CA LYS A 294 21.49 23.47 13.61
C LYS A 294 20.17 22.74 13.67
N GLN A 295 19.30 22.96 12.68
CA GLN A 295 18.00 22.29 12.64
C GLN A 295 18.14 20.78 12.38
N ILE A 296 19.03 20.36 11.48
CA ILE A 296 19.29 18.94 11.21
C ILE A 296 19.80 18.24 12.47
N ASN A 297 20.76 18.83 13.19
CA ASN A 297 21.26 18.31 14.47
C ASN A 297 20.13 18.17 15.50
N TYR A 298 19.24 19.16 15.60
CA TYR A 298 18.10 19.09 16.48
C TYR A 298 17.14 17.95 16.12
N ASP A 299 16.84 17.78 14.82
CA ASP A 299 15.97 16.70 14.33
C ASP A 299 16.60 15.32 14.63
N ILE A 300 17.90 15.17 14.41
CA ILE A 300 18.66 13.96 14.71
C ILE A 300 18.60 13.63 16.21
N LEU A 301 18.88 14.58 17.08
CA LEU A 301 18.81 14.39 18.55
C LEU A 301 17.40 14.00 18.99
N LYS A 302 16.37 14.60 18.40
CA LYS A 302 14.97 14.24 18.67
C LYS A 302 14.68 12.80 18.29
N VAL A 303 15.18 12.35 17.13
CA VAL A 303 14.99 10.98 16.64
C VAL A 303 15.77 9.97 17.48
N TYR A 304 16.98 10.28 17.92
CA TYR A 304 17.72 9.41 18.86
C TYR A 304 16.95 9.19 20.17
N ARG A 305 16.33 10.24 20.71
CA ARG A 305 15.47 10.10 21.93
C ARG A 305 14.24 9.23 21.65
N LEU A 306 13.63 9.34 20.49
CA LEU A 306 12.49 8.48 20.10
C LEU A 306 12.93 7.03 19.95
N LYS A 307 14.10 6.77 19.33
CA LYS A 307 14.66 5.43 19.15
C LYS A 307 14.97 4.76 20.50
N ALA A 308 15.47 5.52 21.48
CA ALA A 308 15.78 4.99 22.80
C ALA A 308 14.55 4.61 23.63
N ASN A 309 13.37 5.12 23.28
CA ASN A 309 12.09 4.88 23.96
C ASN A 309 11.17 3.90 23.19
N SER A 310 11.63 3.32 22.08
CA SER A 310 10.91 2.35 21.24
C SER A 310 11.45 0.95 21.44
#